data_7e4c789e693b1b5634aabd0bd890d334
#
_entry.id   7e4c789e693b1b5634aabd0bd890d334
#
_cell.length_a   1.000
_cell.length_b   1.000
_cell.length_c   1.000
_cell.angle_alpha   90.00
_cell.angle_beta   90.00
_cell.angle_gamma   90.00
#
_symmetry.space_group_name_H-M   'P 1'
#
loop_
_entity.id
_entity.type
_entity.pdbx_description
1 polymer ?
#
loop_
_entity_poly.entity_id
_entity_poly.type
_entity_poly.pdbx_seq_one_letter_code
_entity_poly.pdbx_strand_id
1 'polypeptide(L)'
;MKQLRPPASFAHRLRVAALAALAGLLGGCSFFGGSYPPAPASASVQDYNYIIGPGDSVNIIVWRNPELSMAVPVRPDGKISTPLVDELVAGGRTSVELAREVEKVLEKYVRDPIVTVIVTGFVGPYAEQIRVVGEAARPQVLPYKKNMTVLDVMIAVGGLTDFAAGNSASILRGAEGNKQYSVRLRDLVRRGDVSANVEMRPGDILIIPQSFF
;
A
#
# COMPACT_ATOMS: atom_id res chain seq x y z
N MET A 1 -63.15 -52.69 22.51
CA MET A 1 -62.11 -51.98 21.75
C MET A 1 -61.54 -50.86 22.61
N LYS A 2 -60.35 -51.09 23.21
CA LYS A 2 -59.66 -50.09 24.09
C LYS A 2 -58.75 -49.27 23.26
N GLN A 3 -59.05 -47.97 23.08
CA GLN A 3 -58.16 -47.01 22.41
C GLN A 3 -57.02 -46.63 23.36
N LEU A 4 -55.81 -47.01 23.00
CA LEU A 4 -54.58 -46.58 23.68
C LEU A 4 -54.26 -45.17 23.30
N ARG A 5 -54.41 -44.21 24.24
CA ARG A 5 -53.90 -42.85 24.10
C ARG A 5 -52.38 -42.83 24.33
N PRO A 6 -51.59 -42.24 23.45
CA PRO A 6 -50.17 -42.17 23.70
C PRO A 6 -49.87 -41.25 24.90
N PRO A 7 -48.80 -41.51 25.68
CA PRO A 7 -48.49 -40.75 26.88
C PRO A 7 -48.07 -39.29 26.49
N ALA A 8 -48.64 -38.33 27.22
CA ALA A 8 -48.45 -36.89 26.99
C ALA A 8 -46.97 -36.42 26.98
N SER A 9 -46.04 -37.21 27.53
CA SER A 9 -44.60 -36.94 27.57
C SER A 9 -43.91 -37.05 26.20
N PHE A 10 -44.45 -37.88 25.29
CA PHE A 10 -43.83 -38.10 23.97
C PHE A 10 -44.08 -36.89 23.04
N ALA A 11 -45.28 -36.31 23.07
CA ALA A 11 -45.61 -35.14 22.28
C ALA A 11 -44.82 -33.86 22.73
N HIS A 12 -44.51 -33.77 24.03
CA HIS A 12 -43.75 -32.64 24.58
C HIS A 12 -42.27 -32.71 24.16
N ARG A 13 -41.67 -33.92 24.21
CA ARG A 13 -40.28 -34.13 23.75
C ARG A 13 -40.12 -33.91 22.25
N LEU A 14 -41.10 -34.25 21.42
CA LEU A 14 -41.06 -33.96 19.98
C LEU A 14 -41.16 -32.48 19.68
N ARG A 15 -41.97 -31.72 20.43
CA ARG A 15 -42.09 -30.26 20.28
C ARG A 15 -40.83 -29.51 20.71
N VAL A 16 -40.17 -29.95 21.78
CA VAL A 16 -38.92 -29.36 22.26
C VAL A 16 -37.77 -29.65 21.26
N ALA A 17 -37.70 -30.87 20.71
CA ALA A 17 -36.72 -31.21 19.69
C ALA A 17 -36.94 -30.45 18.38
N ALA A 18 -38.17 -30.23 17.95
CA ALA A 18 -38.49 -29.46 16.77
C ALA A 18 -38.18 -27.96 16.94
N LEU A 19 -38.41 -27.37 18.12
CA LEU A 19 -38.04 -26.00 18.47
C LEU A 19 -36.53 -25.84 18.54
N ALA A 20 -35.76 -26.79 19.08
CA ALA A 20 -34.31 -26.75 19.11
C ALA A 20 -33.68 -26.87 17.71
N ALA A 21 -34.26 -27.70 16.83
CA ALA A 21 -33.85 -27.82 15.43
C ALA A 21 -34.13 -26.54 14.63
N LEU A 22 -35.27 -25.88 14.88
CA LEU A 22 -35.63 -24.63 14.23
C LEU A 22 -34.75 -23.45 14.70
N ALA A 23 -34.35 -23.40 15.98
CA ALA A 23 -33.41 -22.41 16.51
C ALA A 23 -31.98 -22.61 15.96
N GLY A 24 -31.57 -23.85 15.66
CA GLY A 24 -30.30 -24.15 15.03
C GLY A 24 -30.19 -23.71 13.56
N LEU A 25 -31.32 -23.63 12.85
CA LEU A 25 -31.37 -23.19 11.44
C LEU A 25 -31.33 -21.66 11.27
N LEU A 26 -31.66 -20.90 12.30
CA LEU A 26 -31.63 -19.43 12.29
C LEU A 26 -30.26 -18.83 12.64
N GLY A 27 -29.35 -19.63 13.19
CA GLY A 27 -27.97 -19.18 13.54
C GLY A 27 -26.95 -19.28 12.43
N GLY A 28 -27.30 -19.76 11.23
CA GLY A 28 -26.38 -20.12 10.17
C GLY A 28 -26.04 -19.02 9.13
N CYS A 29 -26.60 -17.82 9.21
CA CYS A 29 -26.49 -16.83 8.11
C CYS A 29 -25.39 -15.77 8.28
N SER A 30 -24.48 -15.88 9.24
CA SER A 30 -23.44 -14.84 9.47
C SER A 30 -22.04 -15.19 8.93
N PHE A 31 -21.86 -16.29 8.16
CA PHE A 31 -20.51 -16.81 7.84
C PHE A 31 -20.05 -16.63 6.38
N PHE A 32 -20.79 -15.91 5.52
CA PHE A 32 -20.41 -15.70 4.10
C PHE A 32 -20.11 -14.24 3.73
N GLY A 33 -19.70 -13.44 4.66
CA GLY A 33 -19.06 -12.15 4.33
C GLY A 33 -17.56 -12.29 4.55
N GLY A 34 -16.80 -12.58 3.51
CA GLY A 34 -15.33 -12.57 3.55
C GLY A 34 -14.81 -11.17 3.89
N SER A 35 -14.87 -10.81 5.17
CA SER A 35 -14.26 -9.57 5.67
C SER A 35 -12.80 -9.86 5.92
N TYR A 36 -11.91 -9.18 5.19
CA TYR A 36 -10.49 -9.20 5.49
C TYR A 36 -10.24 -8.70 6.91
N PRO A 37 -9.18 -9.17 7.59
CA PRO A 37 -8.83 -8.64 8.90
C PRO A 37 -8.59 -7.12 8.80
N PRO A 38 -8.86 -6.34 9.85
CA PRO A 38 -8.60 -4.90 9.85
C PRO A 38 -7.10 -4.63 9.69
N ALA A 39 -6.75 -3.59 8.94
CA ALA A 39 -5.38 -3.17 8.79
C ALA A 39 -4.81 -2.72 10.15
N PRO A 40 -3.56 -3.10 10.50
CA PRO A 40 -2.93 -2.61 11.72
C PRO A 40 -2.75 -1.09 11.65
N ALA A 41 -3.07 -0.39 12.75
CA ALA A 41 -3.02 1.07 12.82
C ALA A 41 -1.60 1.59 12.57
N SER A 42 -0.58 0.93 13.13
CA SER A 42 0.82 1.24 12.91
C SER A 42 1.45 0.21 11.98
N ALA A 43 2.00 0.69 10.90
CA ALA A 43 2.64 -0.13 9.87
C ALA A 43 3.93 0.52 9.36
N SER A 44 4.38 1.61 10.05
CA SER A 44 5.54 2.39 9.63
C SER A 44 6.79 1.52 9.52
N VAL A 45 7.52 1.75 8.44
CA VAL A 45 8.85 1.19 8.26
C VAL A 45 9.82 2.06 9.08
N GLN A 46 10.32 1.52 10.21
CA GLN A 46 11.43 2.14 10.91
C GLN A 46 12.63 2.20 9.95
N ASP A 47 13.38 3.28 9.98
CA ASP A 47 14.60 3.43 9.15
C ASP A 47 14.36 3.37 7.62
N TYR A 48 13.22 3.88 7.15
CA TYR A 48 12.98 4.01 5.72
C TYR A 48 13.99 4.98 5.08
N ASN A 49 14.79 4.46 4.16
CA ASN A 49 15.65 5.22 3.28
C ASN A 49 15.07 5.22 1.87
N TYR A 50 15.00 6.38 1.24
CA TYR A 50 14.51 6.48 -0.12
C TYR A 50 15.41 5.69 -1.07
N ILE A 51 14.81 4.85 -1.88
CA ILE A 51 15.46 4.08 -2.93
C ILE A 51 15.19 4.76 -4.27
N ILE A 52 16.24 5.03 -5.02
CA ILE A 52 16.15 5.63 -6.35
C ILE A 52 15.46 4.66 -7.30
N GLY A 53 14.50 5.16 -8.06
CA GLY A 53 13.76 4.40 -9.05
C GLY A 53 13.82 4.99 -10.47
N PRO A 54 13.39 4.23 -11.47
CA PRO A 54 13.20 4.74 -12.83
C PRO A 54 12.26 5.94 -12.85
N GLY A 55 12.62 6.99 -13.58
CA GLY A 55 11.86 8.23 -13.65
C GLY A 55 12.22 9.27 -12.60
N ASP A 56 13.03 8.93 -11.59
CA ASP A 56 13.58 9.91 -10.66
C ASP A 56 14.51 10.89 -11.38
N SER A 57 14.69 12.05 -10.77
CA SER A 57 15.73 13.00 -11.20
C SER A 57 16.77 13.15 -10.10
N VAL A 58 18.03 12.96 -10.46
CA VAL A 58 19.15 13.11 -9.54
C VAL A 58 20.07 14.22 -9.99
N ASN A 59 20.54 15.02 -9.04
CA ASN A 59 21.57 16.02 -9.28
C ASN A 59 22.88 15.49 -8.70
N ILE A 60 23.85 15.27 -9.55
CA ILE A 60 25.18 14.77 -9.21
C ILE A 60 26.12 15.98 -9.15
N ILE A 61 26.74 16.18 -8.00
CA ILE A 61 27.69 17.26 -7.75
C ILE A 61 29.05 16.65 -7.47
N VAL A 62 30.01 16.94 -8.35
CA VAL A 62 31.41 16.53 -8.19
C VAL A 62 32.21 17.71 -7.66
N TRP A 63 32.71 17.60 -6.44
CA TRP A 63 33.41 18.68 -5.79
C TRP A 63 34.63 19.16 -6.62
N ARG A 64 34.74 20.48 -6.82
CA ARG A 64 35.78 21.13 -7.64
C ARG A 64 35.79 20.78 -9.14
N ASN A 65 34.79 20.05 -9.64
CA ASN A 65 34.65 19.68 -11.05
C ASN A 65 33.24 20.02 -11.54
N PRO A 66 32.89 21.30 -11.73
CA PRO A 66 31.54 21.69 -12.14
C PRO A 66 31.19 21.16 -13.53
N GLU A 67 32.16 20.89 -14.40
CA GLU A 67 31.97 20.30 -15.72
C GLU A 67 31.53 18.83 -15.68
N LEU A 68 31.71 18.12 -14.56
CA LEU A 68 31.24 16.78 -14.30
C LEU A 68 29.91 16.77 -13.49
N SER A 69 29.50 17.95 -13.01
CA SER A 69 28.31 18.10 -12.17
C SER A 69 27.08 18.40 -13.04
N MET A 70 26.02 17.60 -12.88
CA MET A 70 24.79 17.80 -13.67
C MET A 70 23.59 17.10 -13.05
N ALA A 71 22.40 17.56 -13.43
CA ALA A 71 21.15 16.88 -13.16
C ALA A 71 20.84 15.91 -14.31
N VAL A 72 20.49 14.67 -13.95
CA VAL A 72 20.15 13.63 -14.93
C VAL A 72 18.90 12.86 -14.49
N PRO A 73 18.04 12.45 -15.43
CA PRO A 73 16.95 11.54 -15.14
C PRO A 73 17.47 10.10 -15.01
N VAL A 74 16.85 9.33 -14.13
CA VAL A 74 17.04 7.89 -14.10
C VAL A 74 16.20 7.26 -15.21
N ARG A 75 16.86 6.56 -16.12
CA ARG A 75 16.24 5.94 -17.28
C ARG A 75 15.26 4.82 -16.86
N PRO A 76 14.35 4.40 -17.75
CA PRO A 76 13.44 3.28 -17.47
C PRO A 76 14.13 1.96 -17.12
N ASP A 77 15.37 1.77 -17.59
CA ASP A 77 16.21 0.60 -17.23
C ASP A 77 16.94 0.75 -15.87
N GLY A 78 16.67 1.86 -15.14
CA GLY A 78 17.27 2.15 -13.84
C GLY A 78 18.71 2.67 -13.90
N LYS A 79 19.22 3.01 -15.09
CA LYS A 79 20.58 3.52 -15.25
C LYS A 79 20.61 5.03 -15.43
N ILE A 80 21.77 5.62 -15.16
CA ILE A 80 22.10 7.02 -15.46
C ILE A 80 23.35 7.07 -16.33
N SER A 81 23.52 8.18 -17.05
CA SER A 81 24.75 8.49 -17.78
C SER A 81 25.13 9.94 -17.50
N THR A 82 26.41 10.16 -17.19
CA THR A 82 27.00 11.48 -16.98
C THR A 82 28.35 11.55 -17.73
N PRO A 83 28.99 12.71 -17.85
CA PRO A 83 30.31 12.78 -18.41
C PRO A 83 31.28 11.82 -17.71
N LEU A 84 32.04 11.04 -18.47
CA LEU A 84 32.98 10.01 -18.00
C LEU A 84 32.34 8.80 -17.24
N VAL A 85 31.03 8.79 -17.06
CA VAL A 85 30.30 7.71 -16.38
C VAL A 85 29.16 7.21 -17.27
N ASP A 86 29.45 6.21 -18.06
CA ASP A 86 28.48 5.58 -18.94
C ASP A 86 27.73 4.46 -18.23
N GLU A 87 26.39 4.45 -18.40
CA GLU A 87 25.52 3.34 -17.99
C GLU A 87 25.68 2.85 -16.54
N LEU A 88 25.77 3.75 -15.58
CA LEU A 88 25.81 3.38 -14.17
C LEU A 88 24.42 3.03 -13.65
N VAL A 89 24.27 1.90 -12.94
CA VAL A 89 23.02 1.50 -12.31
C VAL A 89 22.74 2.40 -11.10
N ALA A 90 21.67 3.18 -11.15
CA ALA A 90 21.19 4.05 -10.09
C ALA A 90 19.96 3.47 -9.37
N GLY A 91 19.10 2.78 -10.12
CA GLY A 91 17.89 2.15 -9.58
C GLY A 91 18.20 1.08 -8.53
N GLY A 92 17.40 1.07 -7.45
CA GLY A 92 17.59 0.14 -6.34
C GLY A 92 18.64 0.58 -5.32
N ARG A 93 19.23 1.77 -5.46
CA ARG A 93 20.26 2.33 -4.57
C ARG A 93 19.75 3.55 -3.83
N THR A 94 20.33 3.83 -2.68
CA THR A 94 20.19 5.12 -1.99
C THR A 94 21.07 6.18 -2.68
N SER A 95 20.81 7.46 -2.40
CA SER A 95 21.65 8.55 -2.91
C SER A 95 23.11 8.45 -2.47
N VAL A 96 23.34 7.95 -1.25
CA VAL A 96 24.70 7.76 -0.70
C VAL A 96 25.44 6.63 -1.42
N GLU A 97 24.78 5.50 -1.62
CA GLU A 97 25.38 4.37 -2.36
C GLU A 97 25.70 4.76 -3.81
N LEU A 98 24.77 5.48 -4.47
CA LEU A 98 25.01 5.97 -5.81
C LEU A 98 26.21 6.93 -5.86
N ALA A 99 26.34 7.83 -4.88
CA ALA A 99 27.48 8.74 -4.78
C ALA A 99 28.83 7.96 -4.72
N ARG A 100 28.89 6.94 -3.87
CA ARG A 100 30.12 6.09 -3.74
C ARG A 100 30.45 5.35 -5.05
N GLU A 101 29.42 4.88 -5.76
CA GLU A 101 29.67 4.22 -7.05
C GLU A 101 30.14 5.20 -8.14
N VAL A 102 29.60 6.42 -8.17
CA VAL A 102 30.06 7.46 -9.09
C VAL A 102 31.51 7.82 -8.79
N GLU A 103 31.91 8.02 -7.52
CA GLU A 103 33.28 8.27 -7.10
C GLU A 103 34.22 7.18 -7.63
N LYS A 104 33.89 5.92 -7.40
CA LYS A 104 34.69 4.76 -7.83
C LYS A 104 34.91 4.72 -9.35
N VAL A 105 33.93 5.13 -10.14
CA VAL A 105 34.09 5.18 -11.61
C VAL A 105 34.96 6.37 -12.01
N LEU A 106 34.75 7.54 -11.34
CA LEU A 106 35.50 8.77 -11.63
C LEU A 106 36.97 8.69 -11.19
N GLU A 107 37.36 7.85 -10.22
CA GLU A 107 38.76 7.66 -9.79
C GLU A 107 39.73 7.36 -10.93
N LYS A 108 39.22 6.82 -12.05
CA LYS A 108 40.03 6.57 -13.26
C LYS A 108 40.44 7.86 -13.98
N TYR A 109 39.72 8.96 -13.76
CA TYR A 109 39.88 10.20 -14.50
C TYR A 109 40.18 11.40 -13.59
N VAL A 110 39.72 11.36 -12.35
CA VAL A 110 39.84 12.43 -11.36
C VAL A 110 40.51 11.87 -10.11
N ARG A 111 41.46 12.58 -9.59
CA ARG A 111 42.13 12.20 -8.34
C ARG A 111 41.26 12.57 -7.15
N ASP A 112 41.01 11.61 -6.26
CA ASP A 112 40.25 11.75 -5.02
C ASP A 112 38.90 12.48 -5.24
N PRO A 113 37.99 11.99 -6.13
CA PRO A 113 36.74 12.64 -6.40
C PRO A 113 35.81 12.54 -5.18
N ILE A 114 35.15 13.66 -4.84
CA ILE A 114 34.12 13.70 -3.81
C ILE A 114 32.80 14.00 -4.49
N VAL A 115 31.84 13.08 -4.37
CA VAL A 115 30.54 13.18 -5.05
C VAL A 115 29.40 13.26 -4.05
N THR A 116 28.48 14.19 -4.31
CA THR A 116 27.20 14.29 -3.62
C THR A 116 26.07 14.04 -4.62
N VAL A 117 25.16 13.15 -4.29
CA VAL A 117 23.95 12.88 -5.08
C VAL A 117 22.73 13.38 -4.33
N ILE A 118 21.96 14.26 -4.98
CA ILE A 118 20.72 14.85 -4.45
C ILE A 118 19.57 14.37 -5.34
N VAL A 119 18.59 13.69 -4.78
CA VAL A 119 17.35 13.35 -5.49
C VAL A 119 16.47 14.59 -5.53
N THR A 120 16.06 15.01 -6.72
CA THR A 120 15.26 16.24 -6.94
C THR A 120 13.84 15.94 -7.46
N GLY A 121 13.65 14.79 -8.10
CA GLY A 121 12.33 14.29 -8.52
C GLY A 121 12.10 12.90 -7.94
N PHE A 122 10.97 12.70 -7.28
CA PHE A 122 10.68 11.49 -6.51
C PHE A 122 9.53 10.72 -7.16
N VAL A 123 9.82 9.72 -7.97
CA VAL A 123 8.89 8.74 -8.51
C VAL A 123 9.01 7.43 -7.73
N GLY A 124 10.23 7.04 -7.46
CA GLY A 124 10.60 5.83 -6.73
C GLY A 124 10.45 4.53 -7.54
N PRO A 125 11.00 3.42 -7.01
CA PRO A 125 10.82 2.12 -7.61
C PRO A 125 9.35 1.74 -7.66
N TYR A 126 8.94 1.09 -8.75
CA TYR A 126 7.55 0.64 -8.92
C TYR A 126 7.03 -0.24 -7.76
N ALA A 127 7.93 -1.02 -7.16
CA ALA A 127 7.62 -1.88 -6.02
C ALA A 127 7.32 -1.12 -4.72
N GLU A 128 7.71 0.16 -4.61
CA GLU A 128 7.48 0.98 -3.41
C GLU A 128 6.35 2.00 -3.59
N GLN A 129 5.84 2.17 -4.80
CA GLN A 129 4.76 3.11 -5.07
C GLN A 129 3.44 2.66 -4.45
N ILE A 130 2.69 3.60 -3.89
CA ILE A 130 1.31 3.38 -3.46
C ILE A 130 0.40 3.49 -4.68
N ARG A 131 -0.41 2.47 -4.91
CA ARG A 131 -1.34 2.41 -6.05
C ARG A 131 -2.76 2.47 -5.56
N VAL A 132 -3.57 3.37 -6.12
CA VAL A 132 -4.98 3.50 -5.78
C VAL A 132 -5.82 3.07 -6.97
N VAL A 133 -6.72 2.13 -6.75
CA VAL A 133 -7.56 1.51 -7.78
C VAL A 133 -9.03 1.57 -7.37
N GLY A 134 -9.92 1.78 -8.33
CA GLY A 134 -11.37 1.77 -8.15
C GLY A 134 -11.95 3.16 -7.88
N GLU A 135 -12.92 3.26 -6.99
CA GLU A 135 -13.80 4.41 -6.79
C GLU A 135 -13.18 5.54 -5.94
N ALA A 136 -11.95 5.92 -6.25
CA ALA A 136 -11.37 7.21 -5.84
C ALA A 136 -11.73 8.30 -6.87
N ALA A 137 -11.79 9.58 -6.45
CA ALA A 137 -12.08 10.67 -7.38
C ALA A 137 -11.05 10.77 -8.52
N ARG A 138 -9.78 10.48 -8.23
CA ARG A 138 -8.68 10.42 -9.19
C ARG A 138 -7.75 9.24 -8.86
N PRO A 139 -8.08 8.02 -9.31
CA PRO A 139 -7.20 6.87 -9.12
C PRO A 139 -5.84 7.13 -9.75
N GLN A 140 -4.77 6.94 -8.99
CA GLN A 140 -3.41 7.23 -9.45
C GLN A 140 -2.36 6.46 -8.66
N VAL A 141 -1.14 6.54 -9.12
CA VAL A 141 0.04 6.03 -8.43
C VAL A 141 0.71 7.18 -7.69
N LEU A 142 1.07 6.96 -6.45
CA LEU A 142 1.72 7.95 -5.58
C LEU A 142 3.09 7.44 -5.12
N PRO A 143 4.12 8.28 -5.07
CA PRO A 143 5.36 7.92 -4.41
C PRO A 143 5.10 7.75 -2.91
N TYR A 144 5.63 6.67 -2.32
CA TYR A 144 5.54 6.48 -0.88
C TYR A 144 6.35 7.55 -0.13
N LYS A 145 5.80 8.02 0.97
CA LYS A 145 6.50 8.91 1.91
C LYS A 145 6.50 8.26 3.29
N LYS A 146 7.61 8.40 4.03
CA LYS A 146 7.71 7.89 5.40
C LYS A 146 6.54 8.38 6.26
N ASN A 147 5.92 7.48 7.02
CA ASN A 147 4.75 7.72 7.86
C ASN A 147 3.48 8.15 7.09
N MET A 148 3.40 7.86 5.79
CA MET A 148 2.21 8.12 4.98
C MET A 148 1.04 7.27 5.48
N THR A 149 -0.12 7.89 5.64
CA THR A 149 -1.35 7.26 6.11
C THR A 149 -2.36 7.12 4.98
N VAL A 150 -3.40 6.32 5.21
CA VAL A 150 -4.54 6.21 4.28
C VAL A 150 -5.22 7.57 4.08
N LEU A 151 -5.28 8.41 5.11
CA LEU A 151 -5.85 9.76 4.98
C LEU A 151 -5.05 10.62 4.00
N ASP A 152 -3.71 10.56 4.04
CA ASP A 152 -2.84 11.28 3.10
C ASP A 152 -3.08 10.80 1.66
N VAL A 153 -3.25 9.49 1.48
CA VAL A 153 -3.62 8.91 0.18
C VAL A 153 -4.95 9.44 -0.30
N MET A 154 -5.98 9.46 0.58
CA MET A 154 -7.31 9.96 0.23
C MET A 154 -7.30 11.45 -0.15
N ILE A 155 -6.50 12.26 0.54
CA ILE A 155 -6.30 13.68 0.19
C ILE A 155 -5.68 13.80 -1.21
N ALA A 156 -4.63 13.02 -1.49
CA ALA A 156 -3.93 13.08 -2.77
C ALA A 156 -4.81 12.67 -3.95
N VAL A 157 -5.68 11.67 -3.78
CA VAL A 157 -6.61 11.20 -4.83
C VAL A 157 -7.92 11.99 -4.91
N GLY A 158 -8.13 12.97 -4.03
CA GLY A 158 -9.32 13.84 -4.03
C GLY A 158 -10.56 13.22 -3.37
N GLY A 159 -10.39 12.18 -2.55
CA GLY A 159 -11.46 11.53 -1.82
C GLY A 159 -12.14 10.38 -2.57
N LEU A 160 -13.33 9.99 -2.06
CA LEU A 160 -14.17 8.93 -2.61
C LEU A 160 -15.19 9.50 -3.60
N THR A 161 -15.51 8.73 -4.64
CA THR A 161 -16.69 9.01 -5.48
C THR A 161 -17.98 8.74 -4.70
N ASP A 162 -19.12 9.20 -5.24
CA ASP A 162 -20.44 8.90 -4.63
C ASP A 162 -20.82 7.42 -4.75
N PHE A 163 -20.23 6.72 -5.69
CA PHE A 163 -20.45 5.29 -5.93
C PHE A 163 -19.51 4.38 -5.13
N ALA A 164 -18.61 4.93 -4.33
CA ALA A 164 -17.62 4.15 -3.60
C ALA A 164 -18.23 3.37 -2.42
N ALA A 165 -17.93 2.08 -2.36
CA ALA A 165 -18.15 1.26 -1.15
C ALA A 165 -17.01 1.47 -0.15
N GLY A 166 -16.86 2.69 0.37
CA GLY A 166 -15.67 3.10 1.13
C GLY A 166 -15.35 2.27 2.38
N ASN A 167 -16.35 1.66 3.03
CA ASN A 167 -16.11 0.77 4.18
C ASN A 167 -15.83 -0.69 3.78
N SER A 168 -15.92 -1.01 2.48
CA SER A 168 -15.49 -2.28 1.91
C SER A 168 -14.13 -2.16 1.20
N ALA A 169 -13.45 -1.03 1.37
CA ALA A 169 -12.11 -0.83 0.83
C ALA A 169 -11.09 -1.75 1.51
N SER A 170 -10.02 -2.03 0.80
CA SER A 170 -8.96 -2.90 1.30
C SER A 170 -7.57 -2.45 0.85
N ILE A 171 -6.57 -2.78 1.67
CA ILE A 171 -5.16 -2.63 1.35
C ILE A 171 -4.59 -4.00 1.04
N LEU A 172 -4.00 -4.17 -0.12
CA LEU A 172 -3.23 -5.35 -0.50
C LEU A 172 -1.74 -5.06 -0.26
N ARG A 173 -1.09 -5.83 0.62
CA ARG A 173 0.32 -5.72 1.00
C ARG A 173 1.16 -6.78 0.33
N GLY A 174 1.89 -6.39 -0.71
CA GLY A 174 2.78 -7.29 -1.44
C GLY A 174 3.93 -7.82 -0.57
N ALA A 175 4.51 -6.98 0.27
CA ALA A 175 5.60 -7.33 1.18
C ALA A 175 5.23 -8.39 2.23
N GLU A 176 3.93 -8.61 2.50
CA GLU A 176 3.43 -9.63 3.42
C GLU A 176 2.82 -10.85 2.69
N GLY A 177 3.27 -11.14 1.47
CA GLY A 177 2.75 -12.26 0.69
C GLY A 177 1.35 -12.03 0.14
N ASN A 178 1.06 -10.82 -0.31
CA ASN A 178 -0.23 -10.39 -0.87
C ASN A 178 -1.39 -10.49 0.14
N LYS A 179 -1.14 -10.24 1.41
CA LYS A 179 -2.20 -10.15 2.41
C LYS A 179 -3.11 -8.95 2.14
N GLN A 180 -4.39 -9.17 2.30
CA GLN A 180 -5.41 -8.14 2.14
C GLN A 180 -6.03 -7.79 3.49
N TYR A 181 -6.12 -6.48 3.76
CA TYR A 181 -6.63 -5.92 5.00
C TYR A 181 -7.82 -4.99 4.72
N SER A 182 -8.86 -5.04 5.54
CA SER A 182 -9.99 -4.13 5.41
C SER A 182 -9.68 -2.74 5.97
N VAL A 183 -10.22 -1.70 5.31
CA VAL A 183 -10.11 -0.30 5.72
C VAL A 183 -11.43 0.41 5.59
N ARG A 184 -11.83 1.20 6.62
CA ARG A 184 -13.11 1.91 6.67
C ARG A 184 -12.98 3.36 6.20
N LEU A 185 -12.77 3.54 4.88
CA LEU A 185 -12.51 4.86 4.28
C LEU A 185 -13.70 5.83 4.44
N ARG A 186 -14.94 5.34 4.35
CA ARG A 186 -16.13 6.19 4.52
C ARG A 186 -16.22 6.75 5.93
N ASP A 187 -15.93 5.94 6.94
CA ASP A 187 -15.92 6.38 8.34
C ASP A 187 -14.82 7.40 8.58
N LEU A 188 -13.62 7.15 8.02
CA LEU A 188 -12.49 8.08 8.10
C LEU A 188 -12.81 9.43 7.46
N VAL A 189 -13.23 9.43 6.18
CA VAL A 189 -13.34 10.66 5.38
C VAL A 189 -14.63 11.44 5.64
N ARG A 190 -15.76 10.73 5.82
CA ARG A 190 -17.08 11.38 5.96
C ARG A 190 -17.55 11.52 7.41
N ARG A 191 -17.09 10.67 8.33
CA ARG A 191 -17.46 10.70 9.76
C ARG A 191 -16.37 11.21 10.68
N GLY A 192 -15.14 11.37 10.17
CA GLY A 192 -13.98 11.81 10.97
C GLY A 192 -13.50 10.76 11.96
N ASP A 193 -13.80 9.47 11.73
CA ASP A 193 -13.33 8.39 12.60
C ASP A 193 -11.84 8.14 12.38
N VAL A 194 -11.01 8.81 13.16
CA VAL A 194 -9.54 8.69 13.09
C VAL A 194 -9.03 7.30 13.44
N SER A 195 -9.84 6.45 14.11
CA SER A 195 -9.45 5.07 14.40
C SER A 195 -9.36 4.21 13.13
N ALA A 196 -9.99 4.66 12.03
CA ALA A 196 -9.90 4.04 10.72
C ALA A 196 -8.67 4.52 9.92
N ASN A 197 -7.89 5.48 10.41
CA ASN A 197 -6.67 5.94 9.76
C ASN A 197 -5.53 4.96 10.08
N VAL A 198 -5.02 4.30 9.05
CA VAL A 198 -3.95 3.31 9.16
C VAL A 198 -2.74 3.74 8.35
N GLU A 199 -1.56 3.34 8.75
CA GLU A 199 -0.32 3.63 8.04
C GLU A 199 -0.17 2.75 6.80
N MET A 200 0.26 3.37 5.70
CA MET A 200 0.62 2.72 4.46
C MET A 200 2.06 2.22 4.51
N ARG A 201 2.33 1.16 3.76
CA ARG A 201 3.70 0.67 3.54
C ARG A 201 4.11 0.81 2.08
N PRO A 202 5.41 0.88 1.79
CA PRO A 202 5.89 0.85 0.42
C PRO A 202 5.28 -0.32 -0.36
N GLY A 203 4.76 -0.04 -1.55
CA GLY A 203 4.17 -1.05 -2.42
C GLY A 203 2.72 -1.45 -2.11
N ASP A 204 2.07 -0.83 -1.11
CA ASP A 204 0.66 -1.09 -0.81
C ASP A 204 -0.26 -0.69 -1.99
N ILE A 205 -1.30 -1.47 -2.20
CA ILE A 205 -2.35 -1.17 -3.18
C ILE A 205 -3.66 -0.93 -2.42
N LEU A 206 -4.20 0.28 -2.51
CA LEU A 206 -5.51 0.63 -1.97
C LEU A 206 -6.57 0.33 -3.02
N ILE A 207 -7.47 -0.59 -2.72
CA ILE A 207 -8.57 -1.03 -3.59
C ILE A 207 -9.88 -0.50 -3.01
N ILE A 208 -10.59 0.30 -3.80
CA ILE A 208 -11.86 0.91 -3.41
C ILE A 208 -12.95 0.36 -4.34
N PRO A 209 -13.74 -0.62 -3.90
CA PRO A 209 -14.77 -1.20 -4.73
C PRO A 209 -15.95 -0.24 -4.93
N GLN A 210 -16.71 -0.48 -6.00
CA GLN A 210 -17.97 0.20 -6.24
C GLN A 210 -19.05 -0.32 -5.30
N SER A 211 -19.94 0.56 -4.88
CA SER A 211 -21.18 0.19 -4.19
C SER A 211 -22.20 -0.30 -5.23
N PHE A 212 -22.82 -1.42 -4.95
CA PHE A 212 -23.86 -1.95 -5.84
C PHE A 212 -25.22 -1.29 -5.62
N PHE A 213 -25.35 -0.37 -4.63
CA PHE A 213 -26.58 0.43 -4.36
C PHE A 213 -26.27 1.65 -3.49
#